data_37bf9d6d0bde8f2865d5cf7cfccca87b
#
_entry.id   37bf9d6d0bde8f2865d5cf7cfccca87b
#
_cell.length_a   1.000
_cell.length_b   1.000
_cell.length_c   1.000
_cell.angle_alpha   90.00
_cell.angle_beta   90.00
_cell.angle_gamma   90.00
#
_symmetry.space_group_name_H-M   'P 1'
#
loop_
_entity.id
_entity.type
_entity.pdbx_description
1 polymer ?
#
loop_
_entity_poly.entity_id
_entity_poly.type
_entity_poly.pdbx_seq_one_letter_code
_entity_poly.pdbx_strand_id
1 'polypeptide(L)'
;MLFVGTHERQLDDKGRLAIPAAFRTLLGENCYLAKGTDKCIEVIPAAQFEADALVTMEAARRGDTSRHARRSLAGSAAAVVFDKQGRMKVDDALLEFAGIPLDSTVRIAGNYDRIEIWEPERHRSFEALGDEELASPNLSVVE
;
A
#
# COMPACT_ATOMS: atom_id res chain seq x y z
N MET A 1 -10.99 -3.29 -13.16
CA MET A 1 -9.62 -3.78 -13.42
C MET A 1 -8.87 -3.93 -12.11
N LEU A 2 -8.02 -4.93 -12.03
CA LEU A 2 -7.42 -5.34 -10.77
C LEU A 2 -5.91 -5.21 -10.81
N PHE A 3 -5.32 -4.82 -9.67
CA PHE A 3 -3.87 -4.84 -9.48
C PHE A 3 -3.44 -6.24 -9.08
N VAL A 4 -2.64 -6.88 -9.92
CA VAL A 4 -2.13 -8.23 -9.68
C VAL A 4 -0.63 -8.30 -10.00
N GLY A 5 0.07 -9.19 -9.33
CA GLY A 5 1.50 -9.41 -9.55
C GLY A 5 2.38 -8.62 -8.60
N THR A 6 3.66 -9.00 -8.56
CA THR A 6 4.66 -8.39 -7.67
C THR A 6 5.88 -8.02 -8.49
N HIS A 7 6.41 -6.83 -8.23
CA HIS A 7 7.59 -6.30 -8.90
C HIS A 7 8.60 -5.80 -7.88
N GLU A 8 9.88 -5.95 -8.20
CA GLU A 8 10.94 -5.34 -7.39
C GLU A 8 11.40 -4.06 -8.07
N ARG A 9 11.61 -3.01 -7.29
CA ARG A 9 12.07 -1.72 -7.80
C ARG A 9 13.02 -1.08 -6.80
N GLN A 10 13.87 -0.21 -7.29
CA GLN A 10 14.82 0.53 -6.46
C GLN A 10 14.18 1.83 -5.99
N LEU A 11 14.16 2.03 -4.67
CA LEU A 11 13.87 3.32 -4.07
C LEU A 11 15.18 4.10 -4.04
N ASP A 12 15.21 5.31 -4.59
CA ASP A 12 16.45 6.07 -4.65
C ASP A 12 16.76 6.78 -3.31
N ASP A 13 17.86 7.50 -3.29
CA ASP A 13 18.34 8.19 -2.07
C ASP A 13 17.51 9.42 -1.71
N LYS A 14 16.56 9.80 -2.55
CA LYS A 14 15.64 10.91 -2.31
C LYS A 14 14.21 10.46 -2.07
N GLY A 15 13.99 9.15 -1.96
CA GLY A 15 12.65 8.60 -1.73
C GLY A 15 11.78 8.53 -2.97
N ARG A 16 12.38 8.53 -4.16
CA ARG A 16 11.62 8.41 -5.41
C ARG A 16 11.57 6.96 -5.86
N LEU A 17 10.40 6.55 -6.31
CA LEU A 17 10.11 5.17 -6.66
C LEU A 17 9.35 5.13 -7.99
N ALA A 18 9.89 4.40 -8.97
CA ALA A 18 9.20 4.18 -10.23
C ALA A 18 8.14 3.09 -10.04
N ILE A 19 6.92 3.38 -10.46
CA ILE A 19 5.82 2.42 -10.38
C ILE A 19 5.73 1.70 -11.72
N PRO A 20 5.56 0.35 -11.72
CA PRO A 20 5.38 -0.38 -12.97
C PRO A 20 4.27 0.23 -13.82
N ALA A 21 4.52 0.34 -15.13
CA ALA A 21 3.60 1.03 -16.03
C ALA A 21 2.18 0.47 -15.99
N ALA A 22 2.02 -0.84 -15.85
CA ALA A 22 0.71 -1.47 -15.75
C ALA A 22 -0.07 -0.98 -14.53
N PHE A 23 0.62 -0.82 -13.39
CA PHE A 23 -0.02 -0.31 -12.18
C PHE A 23 -0.29 1.20 -12.29
N ARG A 24 0.66 1.94 -12.87
CA ARG A 24 0.49 3.38 -13.03
C ARG A 24 -0.74 3.73 -13.86
N THR A 25 -0.99 2.96 -14.92
CA THR A 25 -2.18 3.14 -15.75
C THR A 25 -3.46 2.95 -14.94
N LEU A 26 -3.50 1.92 -14.09
CA LEU A 26 -4.68 1.64 -13.26
C LEU A 26 -4.85 2.65 -12.12
N LEU A 27 -3.76 3.17 -11.58
CA LEU A 27 -3.82 4.20 -10.52
C LEU A 27 -4.41 5.49 -11.04
N GLY A 28 -4.20 5.80 -12.32
CA GLY A 28 -4.65 7.06 -12.90
C GLY A 28 -3.82 8.23 -12.40
N GLU A 29 -4.36 9.43 -12.57
CA GLU A 29 -3.66 10.67 -12.20
C GLU A 29 -3.79 11.00 -10.72
N ASN A 30 -4.85 10.50 -10.07
CA ASN A 30 -5.16 10.83 -8.69
C ASN A 30 -5.15 9.57 -7.84
N CYS A 31 -4.18 9.47 -6.97
CA CYS A 31 -4.08 8.38 -6.00
C CYS A 31 -3.42 8.88 -4.72
N TYR A 32 -3.45 8.04 -3.69
CA TYR A 32 -2.95 8.39 -2.37
C TYR A 32 -2.01 7.33 -1.84
N LEU A 33 -1.01 7.78 -1.09
CA LEU A 33 -0.17 6.92 -0.25
C LEU A 33 -0.78 6.90 1.14
N ALA A 34 -0.83 5.72 1.76
CA ALA A 34 -1.39 5.57 3.10
C ALA A 34 -0.68 4.45 3.86
N LYS A 35 -0.73 4.51 5.17
CA LYS A 35 -0.25 3.41 6.02
C LYS A 35 -1.17 2.22 5.85
N GLY A 36 -0.59 1.06 5.63
CA GLY A 36 -1.34 -0.17 5.42
C GLY A 36 -1.23 -1.13 6.59
N THR A 37 -2.02 -2.18 6.53
CA THR A 37 -1.95 -3.27 7.49
C THR A 37 -0.61 -3.98 7.37
N ASP A 38 -0.10 -4.49 8.49
CA ASP A 38 1.17 -5.21 8.56
C ASP A 38 2.38 -4.35 8.17
N LYS A 39 2.23 -3.02 8.32
CA LYS A 39 3.28 -2.04 8.07
C LYS A 39 3.73 -1.93 6.62
N CYS A 40 2.86 -2.19 5.67
CA CYS A 40 3.13 -1.81 4.29
C CYS A 40 2.68 -0.37 4.04
N ILE A 41 3.07 0.18 2.91
CA ILE A 41 2.53 1.43 2.41
C ILE A 41 1.56 1.07 1.30
N GLU A 42 0.33 1.57 1.37
CA GLU A 42 -0.66 1.35 0.32
C GLU A 42 -0.65 2.51 -0.66
N VAL A 43 -0.81 2.21 -1.94
CA VAL A 43 -1.08 3.21 -2.97
C VAL A 43 -2.46 2.92 -3.52
N ILE A 44 -3.37 3.87 -3.37
CA ILE A 44 -4.80 3.63 -3.53
C ILE A 44 -5.37 4.64 -4.52
N PRO A 45 -6.11 4.20 -5.56
CA PRO A 45 -6.82 5.14 -6.44
C PRO A 45 -7.74 6.04 -5.64
N ALA A 46 -7.92 7.30 -6.06
CA ALA A 46 -8.66 8.30 -5.30
C ALA A 46 -10.05 7.86 -4.89
N ALA A 47 -10.81 7.25 -5.80
CA ALA A 47 -12.18 6.81 -5.51
C ALA A 47 -12.20 5.72 -4.43
N GLN A 48 -11.25 4.79 -4.48
CA GLN A 48 -11.14 3.74 -3.47
C GLN A 48 -10.68 4.30 -2.13
N PHE A 49 -9.76 5.25 -2.15
CA PHE A 49 -9.31 5.92 -0.92
C PHE A 49 -10.47 6.63 -0.22
N GLU A 50 -11.30 7.31 -0.97
CA GLU A 50 -12.48 7.99 -0.42
C GLU A 50 -13.48 6.99 0.17
N ALA A 51 -13.72 5.88 -0.53
CA ALA A 51 -14.59 4.81 -0.02
C ALA A 51 -14.06 4.22 1.28
N ASP A 52 -12.75 3.97 1.36
CA ASP A 52 -12.09 3.45 2.57
C ASP A 52 -12.22 4.45 3.72
N ALA A 53 -12.06 5.74 3.44
CA ALA A 53 -12.18 6.79 4.46
C ALA A 53 -13.58 6.83 5.07
N LEU A 54 -14.61 6.67 4.25
CA LEU A 54 -16.00 6.62 4.73
C LEU A 54 -16.23 5.42 5.65
N VAL A 55 -15.69 4.26 5.29
CA VAL A 55 -15.77 3.05 6.13
C VAL A 55 -15.07 3.29 7.47
N THR A 56 -13.88 3.88 7.45
CA THR A 56 -13.13 4.18 8.68
C THR A 56 -13.89 5.17 9.57
N MET A 57 -14.46 6.21 8.97
CA MET A 57 -15.24 7.19 9.73
C MET A 57 -16.47 6.57 10.39
N GLU A 58 -17.16 5.69 9.66
CA GLU A 58 -18.33 5.01 10.21
C GLU A 58 -17.96 4.04 11.33
N ALA A 59 -16.88 3.27 11.15
CA ALA A 59 -16.38 2.37 12.18
C ALA A 59 -15.97 3.14 13.45
N ALA A 60 -15.33 4.29 13.29
CA ALA A 60 -14.94 5.14 14.42
C ALA A 60 -16.17 5.67 15.17
N ARG A 61 -17.22 6.05 14.44
CA ARG A 61 -18.45 6.53 15.03
C ARG A 61 -19.13 5.46 15.87
N ARG A 62 -19.07 4.20 15.44
CA ARG A 62 -19.63 3.07 16.18
C ARG A 62 -18.73 2.56 17.29
N GLY A 63 -17.51 3.08 17.41
CA GLY A 63 -16.52 2.59 18.37
C GLY A 63 -15.80 1.32 17.93
N ASP A 64 -15.91 0.93 16.67
CA ASP A 64 -15.31 -0.28 16.13
C ASP A 64 -13.85 -0.11 15.73
N THR A 65 -13.35 1.13 15.71
CA THR A 65 -11.95 1.40 15.45
C THR A 65 -11.44 2.51 16.37
N SER A 66 -10.13 2.50 16.60
CA SER A 66 -9.48 3.46 17.48
C SER A 66 -9.46 4.86 16.85
N ARG A 67 -9.77 5.89 17.65
CA ARG A 67 -9.62 7.29 17.20
C ARG A 67 -8.14 7.62 16.95
N HIS A 68 -7.23 6.94 17.62
CA HIS A 68 -5.78 7.12 17.39
C HIS A 68 -5.39 6.57 16.02
N ALA A 69 -5.91 5.40 15.65
CA ALA A 69 -5.68 4.82 14.33
C ALA A 69 -6.25 5.73 13.24
N ARG A 70 -7.45 6.24 13.42
CA ARG A 70 -8.08 7.16 12.48
C ARG A 70 -7.22 8.41 12.25
N ARG A 71 -6.72 9.01 13.34
CA ARG A 71 -5.85 10.19 13.24
C ARG A 71 -4.56 9.89 12.50
N SER A 72 -3.95 8.74 12.80
CA SER A 72 -2.70 8.33 12.15
C SER A 72 -2.91 8.10 10.66
N LEU A 73 -3.99 7.43 10.27
CA LEU A 73 -4.29 7.18 8.87
C LEU A 73 -4.51 8.48 8.10
N ALA A 74 -5.39 9.34 8.60
CA ALA A 74 -5.72 10.58 7.91
C ALA A 74 -4.55 11.55 7.88
N GLY A 75 -3.82 11.67 8.99
CA GLY A 75 -2.74 12.65 9.12
C GLY A 75 -1.49 12.30 8.33
N SER A 76 -1.25 11.03 8.06
CA SER A 76 -0.05 10.58 7.34
C SER A 76 -0.29 10.29 5.87
N ALA A 77 -1.55 10.25 5.41
CA ALA A 77 -1.86 10.02 4.00
C ALA A 77 -1.41 11.20 3.15
N ALA A 78 -0.99 10.91 1.92
CA ALA A 78 -0.47 11.93 1.02
C ALA A 78 -0.97 11.70 -0.39
N ALA A 79 -1.39 12.77 -1.05
CA ALA A 79 -1.71 12.71 -2.48
C ALA A 79 -0.42 12.49 -3.27
N VAL A 80 -0.49 11.63 -4.27
CA VAL A 80 0.67 11.29 -5.10
C VAL A 80 0.75 12.23 -6.28
N VAL A 81 1.98 12.67 -6.59
CA VAL A 81 2.30 13.38 -7.81
C VAL A 81 3.39 12.57 -8.52
N PHE A 82 3.09 12.12 -9.74
CA PHE A 82 4.09 11.45 -10.57
C PHE A 82 4.94 12.47 -11.30
N ASP A 83 6.25 12.25 -11.33
CA ASP A 83 7.14 13.08 -12.16
C ASP A 83 7.08 12.61 -13.62
N LYS A 84 7.83 13.29 -14.49
CA LYS A 84 7.84 12.98 -15.93
C LYS A 84 8.36 11.58 -16.26
N GLN A 85 9.08 10.96 -15.31
CA GLN A 85 9.65 9.62 -15.48
C GLN A 85 8.77 8.55 -14.87
N GLY A 86 7.58 8.90 -14.37
CA GLY A 86 6.65 7.95 -13.76
C GLY A 86 7.05 7.54 -12.34
N ARG A 87 7.84 8.36 -11.66
CA ARG A 87 8.25 8.12 -10.27
C ARG A 87 7.39 8.92 -9.33
N MET A 88 7.13 8.37 -8.14
CA MET A 88 6.49 9.10 -7.06
C MET A 88 7.49 9.32 -5.93
N LYS A 89 7.28 10.39 -5.17
CA LYS A 89 8.03 10.64 -3.94
C LYS A 89 7.27 9.99 -2.79
N VAL A 90 7.96 9.17 -2.01
CA VAL A 90 7.40 8.55 -0.81
C VAL A 90 7.94 9.31 0.40
N ASP A 91 7.04 9.78 1.26
CA ASP A 91 7.40 10.57 2.43
C ASP A 91 8.24 9.76 3.41
N ASP A 92 9.20 10.43 4.05
CA ASP A 92 10.09 9.80 5.03
C ASP A 92 9.33 9.11 6.16
N ALA A 93 8.24 9.72 6.63
CA ALA A 93 7.44 9.14 7.70
C ALA A 93 6.79 7.82 7.30
N LEU A 94 6.35 7.70 6.04
CA LEU A 94 5.79 6.44 5.53
C LEU A 94 6.87 5.37 5.36
N LEU A 95 8.04 5.76 4.87
CA LEU A 95 9.18 4.84 4.74
C LEU A 95 9.60 4.31 6.12
N GLU A 96 9.67 5.18 7.12
CA GLU A 96 10.00 4.78 8.48
C GLU A 96 8.97 3.80 9.05
N PHE A 97 7.68 4.10 8.87
CA PHE A 97 6.60 3.20 9.28
C PHE A 97 6.76 1.81 8.67
N ALA A 98 7.11 1.74 7.40
CA ALA A 98 7.23 0.49 6.65
C ALA A 98 8.60 -0.19 6.82
N GLY A 99 9.54 0.44 7.52
CA GLY A 99 10.87 -0.11 7.70
C GLY A 99 11.69 -0.15 6.42
N ILE A 100 11.49 0.82 5.53
CA ILE A 100 12.16 0.87 4.23
C ILE A 100 13.23 1.97 4.27
N PRO A 101 14.52 1.60 4.21
CA PRO A 101 15.57 2.61 4.13
C PRO A 101 15.64 3.24 2.73
N LEU A 102 16.14 4.47 2.67
CA LEU A 102 16.45 5.10 1.39
C LEU A 102 17.51 4.27 0.67
N ASP A 103 17.54 4.37 -0.65
CA ASP A 103 18.51 3.69 -1.50
C ASP A 103 18.48 2.16 -1.29
N SER A 104 17.29 1.59 -1.35
CA SER A 104 17.08 0.16 -1.14
C SER A 104 16.08 -0.39 -2.14
N THR A 105 16.04 -1.72 -2.23
CA THR A 105 15.06 -2.41 -3.05
C THR A 105 13.76 -2.56 -2.27
N VAL A 106 12.63 -2.34 -2.94
CA VAL A 106 11.30 -2.57 -2.38
C VAL A 106 10.53 -3.55 -3.25
N ARG A 107 9.50 -4.15 -2.70
CA ARG A 107 8.53 -4.94 -3.46
C ARG A 107 7.24 -4.14 -3.61
N ILE A 108 6.73 -4.13 -4.84
CA ILE A 108 5.47 -3.48 -5.18
C ILE A 108 4.50 -4.58 -5.59
N ALA A 109 3.51 -4.83 -4.75
CA ALA A 109 2.60 -5.96 -4.92
C ALA A 109 1.18 -5.49 -5.17
N GLY A 110 0.51 -6.09 -6.14
CA GLY A 110 -0.91 -5.85 -6.36
C GLY A 110 -1.75 -6.50 -5.27
N ASN A 111 -2.80 -5.83 -4.84
CA ASN A 111 -3.77 -6.37 -3.90
C ASN A 111 -5.18 -5.98 -4.33
N TYR A 112 -5.53 -6.33 -5.56
CA TYR A 112 -6.81 -6.15 -6.24
C TYR A 112 -7.23 -4.69 -6.43
N ASP A 113 -7.66 -3.98 -5.39
CA ASP A 113 -8.15 -2.61 -5.52
C ASP A 113 -7.08 -1.56 -5.23
N ARG A 114 -5.85 -1.99 -4.94
CA ARG A 114 -4.73 -1.14 -4.59
C ARG A 114 -3.41 -1.86 -4.81
N ILE A 115 -2.30 -1.13 -4.65
CA ILE A 115 -0.98 -1.77 -4.58
C ILE A 115 -0.38 -1.51 -3.20
N GLU A 116 0.56 -2.37 -2.82
CA GLU A 116 1.29 -2.28 -1.56
C GLU A 116 2.77 -2.18 -1.83
N ILE A 117 3.45 -1.33 -1.06
CA ILE A 117 4.90 -1.19 -1.11
C ILE A 117 5.45 -1.76 0.19
N TRP A 118 6.37 -2.70 0.05
CA TRP A 118 6.87 -3.50 1.16
C TRP A 118 8.38 -3.47 1.24
N GLU A 119 8.90 -3.52 2.48
CA GLU A 119 10.25 -3.97 2.73
C GLU A 119 10.30 -5.46 2.36
N PRO A 120 11.29 -5.90 1.55
CA PRO A 120 11.24 -7.24 0.93
C PRO A 120 11.16 -8.42 1.91
N GLU A 121 11.92 -8.39 3.01
CA GLU A 121 11.92 -9.50 3.97
C GLU A 121 10.57 -9.63 4.69
N ARG A 122 9.97 -8.49 5.06
CA ARG A 122 8.64 -8.50 5.66
C ARG A 122 7.61 -9.04 4.70
N HIS A 123 7.68 -8.64 3.44
CA HIS A 123 6.76 -9.15 2.43
C HIS A 123 6.88 -10.66 2.28
N ARG A 124 8.10 -11.20 2.21
CA ARG A 124 8.30 -12.64 2.11
C ARG A 124 7.71 -13.38 3.30
N SER A 125 7.84 -12.84 4.50
CA SER A 125 7.29 -13.46 5.70
C SER A 125 5.77 -13.56 5.64
N PHE A 126 5.10 -12.50 5.23
CA PHE A 126 3.64 -12.51 5.13
C PHE A 126 3.16 -13.34 3.94
N GLU A 127 3.89 -13.30 2.83
CA GLU A 127 3.60 -14.13 1.67
C GLU A 127 3.64 -15.62 2.03
N ALA A 128 4.65 -16.03 2.80
CA ALA A 128 4.76 -17.42 3.27
C ALA A 128 3.58 -17.83 4.14
N LEU A 129 3.14 -16.95 5.04
CA LEU A 129 1.95 -17.21 5.87
C LEU A 129 0.70 -17.35 5.00
N GLY A 130 0.55 -16.48 4.02
CA GLY A 130 -0.57 -16.53 3.08
C GLY A 130 -0.56 -17.82 2.26
N ASP A 131 0.60 -18.26 1.82
CA ASP A 131 0.75 -19.50 1.07
C ASP A 131 0.31 -20.70 1.90
N GLU A 132 0.67 -20.75 3.19
CA GLU A 132 0.25 -21.81 4.08
C GLU A 132 -1.28 -21.81 4.27
N GLU A 133 -1.87 -20.65 4.45
CA GLU A 133 -3.31 -20.53 4.58
C GLU A 133 -4.04 -20.98 3.32
N LEU A 134 -3.56 -20.57 2.15
CA LEU A 134 -4.15 -20.98 0.87
C LEU A 134 -4.04 -22.47 0.64
N ALA A 135 -2.96 -23.10 1.08
CA ALA A 135 -2.75 -24.53 0.93
C ALA A 135 -3.56 -25.37 1.94
N SER A 136 -4.14 -24.74 2.94
CA SER A 136 -4.92 -25.44 3.95
C SER A 136 -6.24 -25.98 3.36
N PRO A 137 -6.56 -27.27 3.54
CA PRO A 137 -7.80 -27.82 3.02
C PRO A 137 -9.05 -27.28 3.71
N ASN A 138 -8.88 -26.59 4.85
CA ASN A 138 -9.99 -26.06 5.65
C ASN A 138 -10.24 -24.58 5.37
N LEU A 139 -9.45 -23.94 4.50
CA LEU A 139 -9.61 -22.53 4.19
C LEU A 139 -10.44 -22.34 2.93
N SER A 140 -11.47 -21.53 3.03
CA SER A 140 -12.25 -21.09 1.88
C SER A 140 -11.90 -19.64 1.59
N VAL A 141 -11.37 -19.36 0.40
CA VAL A 141 -10.96 -18.01 -0.02
C VAL A 141 -12.00 -17.39 -0.93
N VAL A 142 -12.81 -18.21 -1.58
CA VAL A 142 -13.84 -17.78 -2.52
C VAL A 142 -15.19 -18.06 -1.92
N GLU A 143 -15.97 -17.02 -1.78
CA GLU A 143 -17.30 -17.10 -1.18
C GLU A 143 -18.38 -16.73 -2.17
#